data_a3fb3394a55b0fb519fcc283153c2819
#
_entry.id   a3fb3394a55b0fb519fcc283153c2819
#
_cell.length_a   1.000
_cell.length_b   1.000
_cell.length_c   1.000
_cell.angle_alpha   90.00
_cell.angle_beta   90.00
_cell.angle_gamma   90.00
#
_symmetry.space_group_name_H-M   'P 1'
#
loop_
_entity.id
_entity.type
_entity.pdbx_description
1 polymer ?
#
loop_
_entity_poly.entity_id
_entity_poly.type
_entity_poly.pdbx_seq_one_letter_code
_entity_poly.pdbx_strand_id
1 'polypeptide(L)'
;MDEPVLGGLGRQETLAALEQSVLREIREGCTQIELTVHWAVQNPGEAVQSGVVPGLERRIRLGGAGTPEVAEFAPVELGAVLGLADWQARDLVADSLDLRYRLPRLWELVLEGRVHAWRARRIASRTRELSVDAAAQVDADVWESVESMPWQRFSDYLESRILLADPGRAIRLAEKAKRDRYVEVSRRPRHGTKTIRMRVDAADANLFEDSIARTSAILEAADRAGESIPGVGDRESESTQEFRAQSVGVLAQPLLAAQVLAGSGEIGEPLQELVELDEETRRPVVTPRPDDPLGGPVPRSVSEWLLKADLSKLLPRAILHVHIAEETLRSGLGICRVEDVGPMIAEQVRRWLGSGVQLRVQPIIDANDLTPTDTYEVPARMRESIFARSPASCFPWSTTVSRRTDLDHTVPYRSAGPPGQTWVGNLGPLGRHEHRVRTHGGWQVCQPAPGTYLWRSPYGYVYVVNQTGTHALGCNEFTRTIWSATSSARSSGPPQRSEPSPAELRLRAFIHDLDIGIGADTRSWRHAPG
;
A
#
# COMPACT_ATOMS: atom_id res chain seq x y z
N MET A 1 -40.18 -9.49 12.03
CA MET A 1 -39.18 -8.64 12.71
C MET A 1 -39.53 -7.22 12.32
N ASP A 2 -40.05 -6.44 13.30
CA ASP A 2 -40.42 -5.06 13.06
C ASP A 2 -39.17 -4.27 12.65
N GLU A 3 -39.25 -3.58 11.53
CA GLU A 3 -38.20 -2.62 11.12
C GLU A 3 -38.09 -1.58 12.24
N PRO A 4 -36.87 -1.32 12.75
CA PRO A 4 -36.70 -0.28 13.74
C PRO A 4 -37.15 1.04 13.10
N VAL A 5 -38.07 1.75 13.74
CA VAL A 5 -38.48 3.09 13.34
C VAL A 5 -37.26 3.98 13.51
N LEU A 6 -36.50 4.21 12.40
CA LEU A 6 -35.22 4.89 12.40
C LEU A 6 -35.25 6.28 13.05
N GLY A 7 -36.43 6.94 13.04
CA GLY A 7 -36.62 8.27 13.63
C GLY A 7 -36.54 8.35 15.16
N GLY A 8 -36.54 7.22 15.87
CA GLY A 8 -36.46 7.17 17.34
C GLY A 8 -35.09 6.77 17.89
N LEU A 9 -34.14 6.39 17.04
CA LEU A 9 -32.83 5.91 17.47
C LEU A 9 -31.90 7.06 17.91
N GLY A 10 -31.35 6.94 19.11
CA GLY A 10 -30.23 7.76 19.53
C GLY A 10 -28.93 7.38 18.78
N ARG A 11 -27.88 8.22 18.90
CA ARG A 11 -26.61 8.01 18.20
C ARG A 11 -25.96 6.65 18.48
N GLN A 12 -25.98 6.21 19.73
CA GLN A 12 -25.41 4.91 20.13
C GLN A 12 -26.23 3.75 19.57
N GLU A 13 -27.55 3.86 19.61
CA GLU A 13 -28.48 2.86 19.07
C GLU A 13 -28.36 2.74 17.56
N THR A 14 -28.14 3.87 16.86
CA THR A 14 -27.85 3.88 15.43
C THR A 14 -26.56 3.13 15.10
N LEU A 15 -25.48 3.33 15.86
CA LEU A 15 -24.23 2.61 15.66
C LEU A 15 -24.38 1.10 15.94
N ALA A 16 -25.11 0.73 16.98
CA ALA A 16 -25.38 -0.68 17.26
C ALA A 16 -26.25 -1.33 16.16
N ALA A 17 -27.23 -0.62 15.62
CA ALA A 17 -28.03 -1.11 14.50
C ALA A 17 -27.19 -1.28 13.22
N LEU A 18 -26.26 -0.36 12.94
CA LEU A 18 -25.31 -0.49 11.84
C LEU A 18 -24.37 -1.69 12.01
N GLU A 19 -23.83 -1.91 13.19
CA GLU A 19 -23.01 -3.10 13.50
C GLU A 19 -23.78 -4.39 13.21
N GLN A 20 -25.02 -4.48 13.69
CA GLN A 20 -25.88 -5.64 13.42
C GLN A 20 -26.23 -5.79 11.93
N SER A 21 -26.39 -4.69 11.22
CA SER A 21 -26.61 -4.71 9.77
C SER A 21 -25.40 -5.30 9.03
N VAL A 22 -24.18 -4.90 9.39
CA VAL A 22 -22.96 -5.44 8.80
C VAL A 22 -22.81 -6.94 9.08
N LEU A 23 -23.11 -7.39 10.30
CA LEU A 23 -23.07 -8.83 10.63
C LEU A 23 -24.08 -9.64 9.82
N ARG A 24 -25.27 -9.09 9.54
CA ARG A 24 -26.26 -9.74 8.66
C ARG A 24 -25.74 -9.79 7.21
N GLU A 25 -25.22 -8.68 6.69
CA GLU A 25 -24.64 -8.63 5.35
C GLU A 25 -23.53 -9.68 5.14
N ILE A 26 -22.62 -9.78 6.10
CA ILE A 26 -21.55 -10.78 6.07
C ILE A 26 -22.15 -12.19 6.00
N ARG A 27 -23.09 -12.49 6.86
CA ARG A 27 -23.73 -13.82 6.94
C ARG A 27 -24.48 -14.19 5.67
N GLU A 28 -25.26 -13.25 5.14
CA GLU A 28 -26.01 -13.45 3.89
C GLU A 28 -25.05 -13.62 2.69
N GLY A 29 -23.97 -12.83 2.64
CA GLY A 29 -22.96 -12.97 1.61
C GLY A 29 -22.25 -14.33 1.65
N CYS A 30 -21.96 -14.86 2.84
CA CYS A 30 -21.42 -16.20 3.02
C CYS A 30 -22.42 -17.27 2.59
N THR A 31 -23.69 -17.16 2.99
CA THR A 31 -24.77 -18.06 2.55
C THR A 31 -24.88 -18.10 1.02
N GLN A 32 -24.75 -16.96 0.35
CA GLN A 32 -24.76 -16.91 -1.11
C GLN A 32 -23.61 -17.69 -1.73
N ILE A 33 -22.39 -17.62 -1.14
CA ILE A 33 -21.24 -18.42 -1.60
C ILE A 33 -21.52 -19.93 -1.40
N GLU A 34 -22.03 -20.33 -0.26
CA GLU A 34 -22.38 -21.72 0.04
C GLU A 34 -23.42 -22.28 -0.94
N LEU A 35 -24.50 -21.52 -1.17
CA LEU A 35 -25.55 -21.88 -2.16
C LEU A 35 -24.99 -21.97 -3.57
N THR A 36 -24.03 -21.11 -3.91
CA THR A 36 -23.37 -21.15 -5.23
C THR A 36 -22.53 -22.43 -5.40
N VAL A 37 -21.80 -22.83 -4.35
CA VAL A 37 -21.07 -24.13 -4.36
C VAL A 37 -22.07 -25.28 -4.48
N HIS A 38 -23.15 -25.25 -3.73
CA HIS A 38 -24.18 -26.28 -3.77
C HIS A 38 -24.82 -26.40 -5.16
N TRP A 39 -25.12 -25.28 -5.82
CA TRP A 39 -25.59 -25.23 -7.20
C TRP A 39 -24.59 -25.85 -8.18
N ALA A 40 -23.32 -25.51 -8.06
CA ALA A 40 -22.26 -26.06 -8.91
C ALA A 40 -22.10 -27.57 -8.74
N VAL A 41 -22.25 -28.10 -7.51
CA VAL A 41 -22.20 -29.54 -7.21
C VAL A 41 -23.43 -30.29 -7.81
N GLN A 42 -24.58 -29.65 -7.85
CA GLN A 42 -25.79 -30.22 -8.49
C GLN A 42 -25.73 -30.20 -10.00
N ASN A 43 -24.84 -29.43 -10.60
CA ASN A 43 -24.64 -29.32 -12.05
C ASN A 43 -23.22 -29.75 -12.47
N PRO A 44 -22.81 -31.01 -12.19
CA PRO A 44 -21.45 -31.44 -12.43
C PRO A 44 -21.19 -31.58 -13.93
N GLY A 45 -19.98 -31.28 -14.38
CA GLY A 45 -19.56 -31.43 -15.77
C GLY A 45 -19.72 -32.87 -16.33
N GLU A 46 -19.63 -33.86 -15.45
CA GLU A 46 -19.77 -35.29 -15.81
C GLU A 46 -21.20 -35.66 -16.26
N ALA A 47 -22.21 -34.89 -15.84
CA ALA A 47 -23.58 -35.06 -16.27
C ALA A 47 -23.81 -34.62 -17.74
N VAL A 48 -22.88 -33.84 -18.29
CA VAL A 48 -22.95 -33.36 -19.67
C VAL A 48 -22.60 -34.48 -20.65
N GLN A 49 -23.52 -34.83 -21.51
CA GLN A 49 -23.29 -35.85 -22.55
C GLN A 49 -22.23 -35.33 -23.54
N SER A 50 -21.13 -36.07 -23.66
CA SER A 50 -20.10 -35.76 -24.65
C SER A 50 -20.61 -36.17 -26.06
N GLY A 51 -21.01 -35.18 -26.84
CA GLY A 51 -21.49 -35.39 -28.22
C GLY A 51 -20.77 -34.49 -29.22
N VAL A 52 -20.70 -34.96 -30.48
CA VAL A 52 -20.03 -34.26 -31.60
C VAL A 52 -20.92 -33.18 -32.21
N VAL A 53 -22.11 -32.94 -31.66
CA VAL A 53 -23.08 -32.00 -32.24
C VAL A 53 -22.66 -30.56 -31.86
N PRO A 54 -22.46 -29.67 -32.84
CA PRO A 54 -22.15 -28.26 -32.54
C PRO A 54 -23.27 -27.61 -31.72
N GLY A 55 -22.91 -26.91 -30.65
CA GLY A 55 -23.84 -26.18 -29.77
C GLY A 55 -24.34 -26.96 -28.54
N LEU A 56 -23.92 -28.22 -28.37
CA LEU A 56 -24.18 -28.95 -27.12
C LEU A 56 -23.43 -28.33 -25.98
N GLU A 57 -24.02 -28.41 -24.77
CA GLU A 57 -23.41 -28.02 -23.52
C GLU A 57 -22.06 -28.73 -23.31
N ARG A 58 -21.10 -28.02 -22.79
CA ARG A 58 -19.75 -28.52 -22.55
C ARG A 58 -19.45 -28.60 -21.07
N ARG A 59 -18.44 -29.40 -20.73
CA ARG A 59 -17.79 -29.36 -19.40
C ARG A 59 -16.82 -28.21 -19.36
N ILE A 60 -16.89 -27.43 -18.32
CA ILE A 60 -15.98 -26.32 -18.15
C ILE A 60 -15.41 -26.32 -16.74
N ARG A 61 -14.13 -25.97 -16.60
CA ARG A 61 -13.51 -25.65 -15.31
C ARG A 61 -13.47 -24.14 -15.18
N LEU A 62 -14.18 -23.61 -14.18
CA LEU A 62 -14.24 -22.19 -13.90
C LEU A 62 -13.22 -21.76 -12.86
N GLY A 63 -13.03 -22.54 -11.80
CA GLY A 63 -12.02 -22.31 -10.78
C GLY A 63 -10.63 -22.80 -11.18
N GLY A 64 -9.66 -22.64 -10.29
CA GLY A 64 -8.27 -23.06 -10.49
C GLY A 64 -8.08 -24.58 -10.48
N ALA A 65 -6.82 -25.01 -10.58
CA ALA A 65 -6.45 -26.41 -10.51
C ALA A 65 -7.01 -27.07 -9.23
N GLY A 66 -7.56 -28.28 -9.36
CA GLY A 66 -8.17 -29.03 -8.24
C GLY A 66 -9.66 -28.76 -8.02
N THR A 67 -10.25 -27.75 -8.68
CA THR A 67 -11.71 -27.56 -8.63
C THR A 67 -12.44 -28.50 -9.58
N PRO A 68 -13.69 -28.91 -9.27
CA PRO A 68 -14.49 -29.72 -10.17
C PRO A 68 -14.87 -28.98 -11.46
N GLU A 69 -15.13 -29.74 -12.51
CA GLU A 69 -15.77 -29.22 -13.71
C GLU A 69 -17.29 -29.12 -13.50
N VAL A 70 -17.89 -28.12 -14.12
CA VAL A 70 -19.32 -27.86 -14.06
C VAL A 70 -19.92 -27.84 -15.47
N ALA A 71 -21.24 -27.99 -15.57
CA ALA A 71 -21.98 -27.80 -16.82
C ALA A 71 -21.89 -26.33 -17.27
N GLU A 72 -21.65 -26.10 -18.57
CA GLU A 72 -21.39 -24.77 -19.14
C GLU A 72 -22.54 -23.77 -18.90
N PHE A 73 -23.78 -24.25 -18.85
CA PHE A 73 -24.96 -23.39 -18.71
C PHE A 73 -25.38 -23.15 -17.25
N ALA A 74 -24.82 -23.89 -16.29
CA ALA A 74 -25.15 -23.72 -14.88
C ALA A 74 -24.96 -22.28 -14.36
N PRO A 75 -23.89 -21.54 -14.71
CA PRO A 75 -23.76 -20.14 -14.33
C PRO A 75 -24.82 -19.22 -14.91
N VAL A 76 -25.38 -19.54 -16.08
CA VAL A 76 -26.39 -18.70 -16.75
C VAL A 76 -27.67 -18.66 -15.93
N GLU A 77 -28.14 -19.82 -15.46
CA GLU A 77 -29.34 -19.91 -14.61
C GLU A 77 -29.12 -19.20 -13.28
N LEU A 78 -27.96 -19.43 -12.64
CA LEU A 78 -27.60 -18.75 -11.40
C LEU A 78 -27.57 -17.22 -11.59
N GLY A 79 -26.97 -16.76 -12.69
CA GLY A 79 -26.90 -15.34 -13.05
C GLY A 79 -28.28 -14.73 -13.24
N ALA A 80 -29.19 -15.43 -13.90
CA ALA A 80 -30.56 -14.98 -14.11
C ALA A 80 -31.32 -14.80 -12.79
N VAL A 81 -31.15 -15.71 -11.85
CA VAL A 81 -31.76 -15.61 -10.50
C VAL A 81 -31.18 -14.45 -9.68
N LEU A 82 -29.87 -14.24 -9.79
CA LEU A 82 -29.16 -13.21 -9.00
C LEU A 82 -29.12 -11.83 -9.70
N GLY A 83 -29.66 -11.71 -10.92
CA GLY A 83 -29.58 -10.48 -11.72
C GLY A 83 -28.15 -10.15 -12.17
N LEU A 84 -27.30 -11.16 -12.37
CA LEU A 84 -25.90 -11.03 -12.79
C LEU A 84 -25.76 -11.33 -14.28
N ALA A 85 -24.85 -10.62 -14.96
CA ALA A 85 -24.42 -10.99 -16.31
C ALA A 85 -23.67 -12.35 -16.27
N ASP A 86 -23.64 -13.07 -17.39
CA ASP A 86 -23.02 -14.40 -17.50
C ASP A 86 -21.58 -14.44 -16.95
N TRP A 87 -20.76 -13.47 -17.33
CA TRP A 87 -19.36 -13.39 -16.83
C TRP A 87 -19.27 -13.18 -15.31
N GLN A 88 -20.21 -12.41 -14.72
CA GLN A 88 -20.25 -12.19 -13.26
C GLN A 88 -20.67 -13.48 -12.52
N ALA A 89 -21.64 -14.21 -13.10
CA ALA A 89 -22.06 -15.49 -12.56
C ALA A 89 -20.96 -16.54 -12.66
N ARG A 90 -20.24 -16.58 -13.77
CA ARG A 90 -19.05 -17.45 -13.94
C ARG A 90 -17.97 -17.13 -12.93
N ASP A 91 -17.68 -15.84 -12.69
CA ASP A 91 -16.71 -15.41 -11.67
C ASP A 91 -17.18 -15.80 -10.26
N LEU A 92 -18.48 -15.66 -9.97
CA LEU A 92 -19.04 -16.07 -8.67
C LEU A 92 -18.87 -17.57 -8.44
N VAL A 93 -19.22 -18.40 -9.43
CA VAL A 93 -19.05 -19.86 -9.36
C VAL A 93 -17.56 -20.21 -9.21
N ALA A 94 -16.70 -19.60 -10.01
CA ALA A 94 -15.26 -19.83 -9.97
C ALA A 94 -14.66 -19.50 -8.58
N ASP A 95 -14.97 -18.31 -8.06
CA ASP A 95 -14.50 -17.86 -6.75
C ASP A 95 -15.00 -18.80 -5.62
N SER A 96 -16.28 -19.20 -5.69
CA SER A 96 -16.89 -20.07 -4.70
C SER A 96 -16.29 -21.49 -4.70
N LEU A 97 -16.00 -22.02 -5.89
CA LEU A 97 -15.31 -23.30 -6.03
C LEU A 97 -13.86 -23.21 -5.55
N ASP A 98 -13.15 -22.14 -5.87
CA ASP A 98 -11.79 -21.92 -5.37
C ASP A 98 -11.76 -21.86 -3.83
N LEU A 99 -12.70 -21.15 -3.21
CA LEU A 99 -12.85 -21.12 -1.74
C LEU A 99 -13.04 -22.53 -1.17
N ARG A 100 -13.98 -23.28 -1.71
CA ARG A 100 -14.36 -24.59 -1.19
C ARG A 100 -13.25 -25.64 -1.34
N TYR A 101 -12.56 -25.67 -2.49
CA TYR A 101 -11.65 -26.78 -2.83
C TYR A 101 -10.17 -26.46 -2.68
N ARG A 102 -9.82 -25.17 -2.53
CA ARG A 102 -8.41 -24.73 -2.54
C ARG A 102 -8.01 -23.86 -1.36
N LEU A 103 -8.99 -23.25 -0.64
CA LEU A 103 -8.76 -22.31 0.44
C LEU A 103 -9.52 -22.76 1.71
N PRO A 104 -9.09 -23.86 2.36
CA PRO A 104 -9.86 -24.51 3.42
C PRO A 104 -10.09 -23.61 4.65
N ARG A 105 -9.13 -22.76 5.04
CA ARG A 105 -9.27 -21.87 6.20
C ARG A 105 -10.28 -20.76 5.93
N LEU A 106 -10.19 -20.14 4.75
CA LEU A 106 -11.18 -19.15 4.34
C LEU A 106 -12.56 -19.76 4.15
N TRP A 107 -12.63 -21.02 3.71
CA TRP A 107 -13.89 -21.74 3.63
C TRP A 107 -14.53 -21.96 5.00
N GLU A 108 -13.76 -22.26 6.04
CA GLU A 108 -14.23 -22.33 7.43
C GLU A 108 -14.86 -20.99 7.85
N LEU A 109 -14.21 -19.85 7.55
CA LEU A 109 -14.76 -18.52 7.84
C LEU A 109 -16.07 -18.24 7.07
N VAL A 110 -16.19 -18.74 5.84
CA VAL A 110 -17.45 -18.65 5.07
C VAL A 110 -18.55 -19.44 5.77
N LEU A 111 -18.29 -20.70 6.16
CA LEU A 111 -19.27 -21.53 6.87
C LEU A 111 -19.71 -20.93 8.23
N GLU A 112 -18.81 -20.24 8.88
CA GLU A 112 -19.09 -19.54 10.15
C GLU A 112 -19.78 -18.18 9.95
N GLY A 113 -19.90 -17.70 8.71
CA GLY A 113 -20.47 -16.39 8.40
C GLY A 113 -19.63 -15.24 8.98
N ARG A 114 -18.29 -15.34 8.95
CA ARG A 114 -17.34 -14.44 9.59
C ARG A 114 -16.47 -13.64 8.64
N VAL A 115 -16.60 -13.84 7.36
CA VAL A 115 -15.81 -13.13 6.34
C VAL A 115 -16.71 -12.42 5.36
N HIS A 116 -16.37 -11.18 5.01
CA HIS A 116 -17.06 -10.49 3.92
C HIS A 116 -16.91 -11.26 2.62
N ALA A 117 -18.02 -11.63 2.00
CA ALA A 117 -18.06 -12.40 0.76
C ALA A 117 -17.16 -11.81 -0.35
N TRP A 118 -17.16 -10.49 -0.49
CA TRP A 118 -16.32 -9.83 -1.49
C TRP A 118 -14.82 -9.99 -1.23
N ARG A 119 -14.38 -10.03 0.06
CA ARG A 119 -12.97 -10.27 0.42
C ARG A 119 -12.56 -11.69 0.12
N ALA A 120 -13.35 -12.66 0.58
CA ALA A 120 -13.12 -14.07 0.31
C ALA A 120 -13.02 -14.35 -1.20
N ARG A 121 -13.96 -13.86 -1.98
CA ARG A 121 -13.97 -13.98 -3.44
C ARG A 121 -12.75 -13.31 -4.09
N ARG A 122 -12.34 -12.15 -3.60
CA ARG A 122 -11.16 -11.45 -4.13
C ARG A 122 -9.87 -12.23 -3.89
N ILE A 123 -9.74 -12.91 -2.74
CA ILE A 123 -8.61 -13.78 -2.45
C ILE A 123 -8.64 -15.00 -3.37
N ALA A 124 -9.80 -15.65 -3.51
CA ALA A 124 -10.00 -16.78 -4.41
C ALA A 124 -9.58 -16.45 -5.84
N SER A 125 -10.07 -15.35 -6.37
CA SER A 125 -9.74 -14.88 -7.73
C SER A 125 -8.24 -14.62 -7.91
N ARG A 126 -7.54 -14.04 -6.90
CA ARG A 126 -6.09 -13.76 -6.99
C ARG A 126 -5.21 -15.00 -6.87
N THR A 127 -5.70 -16.03 -6.18
CA THR A 127 -4.97 -17.30 -5.99
C THR A 127 -5.31 -18.36 -7.05
N ARG A 128 -6.27 -18.09 -7.93
CA ARG A 128 -6.81 -19.06 -8.91
C ARG A 128 -5.75 -19.72 -9.78
N GLU A 129 -4.76 -18.97 -10.22
CA GLU A 129 -3.71 -19.47 -11.10
C GLU A 129 -2.55 -20.18 -10.37
N LEU A 130 -2.56 -20.20 -9.04
CA LEU A 130 -1.58 -20.95 -8.25
C LEU A 130 -1.85 -22.45 -8.33
N SER A 131 -0.86 -23.29 -8.04
CA SER A 131 -1.07 -24.71 -7.76
C SER A 131 -1.97 -24.88 -6.52
N VAL A 132 -2.52 -26.08 -6.33
CA VAL A 132 -3.35 -26.39 -5.16
C VAL A 132 -2.56 -26.14 -3.85
N ASP A 133 -1.32 -26.64 -3.79
CA ASP A 133 -0.48 -26.51 -2.61
C ASP A 133 -0.10 -25.05 -2.33
N ALA A 134 0.27 -24.30 -3.36
CA ALA A 134 0.58 -22.87 -3.23
C ALA A 134 -0.64 -22.05 -2.80
N ALA A 135 -1.83 -22.37 -3.29
CA ALA A 135 -3.05 -21.70 -2.86
C ALA A 135 -3.38 -22.02 -1.38
N ALA A 136 -3.23 -23.29 -0.96
CA ALA A 136 -3.43 -23.69 0.42
C ALA A 136 -2.41 -23.05 1.37
N GLN A 137 -1.16 -22.86 0.93
CA GLN A 137 -0.17 -22.13 1.71
C GLN A 137 -0.55 -20.66 1.89
N VAL A 138 -0.97 -19.98 0.82
CA VAL A 138 -1.46 -18.59 0.91
C VAL A 138 -2.65 -18.51 1.86
N ASP A 139 -3.61 -19.43 1.77
CA ASP A 139 -4.77 -19.51 2.64
C ASP A 139 -4.35 -19.60 4.12
N ALA A 140 -3.41 -20.51 4.44
CA ALA A 140 -2.89 -20.68 5.80
C ALA A 140 -2.20 -19.43 6.34
N ASP A 141 -1.61 -18.61 5.47
CA ASP A 141 -0.89 -17.40 5.86
C ASP A 141 -1.83 -16.19 6.08
N VAL A 142 -2.99 -16.13 5.40
CA VAL A 142 -3.78 -14.88 5.33
C VAL A 142 -5.11 -14.92 6.08
N TRP A 143 -5.66 -16.09 6.40
CA TRP A 143 -7.03 -16.25 6.90
C TRP A 143 -7.31 -15.47 8.19
N GLU A 144 -6.35 -15.36 9.12
CA GLU A 144 -6.51 -14.62 10.38
C GLU A 144 -6.58 -13.10 10.19
N SER A 145 -5.95 -12.61 9.14
CA SER A 145 -5.81 -11.18 8.88
C SER A 145 -6.88 -10.63 7.94
N VAL A 146 -7.71 -11.48 7.34
CA VAL A 146 -8.64 -11.09 6.28
C VAL A 146 -9.66 -10.04 6.72
N GLU A 147 -10.16 -10.11 7.96
CA GLU A 147 -11.15 -9.17 8.49
C GLU A 147 -10.57 -8.10 9.41
N SER A 148 -9.35 -8.29 9.90
CA SER A 148 -8.70 -7.35 10.82
C SER A 148 -7.92 -6.23 10.12
N MET A 149 -7.45 -6.47 8.89
CA MET A 149 -6.71 -5.47 8.12
C MET A 149 -7.63 -4.65 7.20
N PRO A 150 -7.40 -3.33 7.04
CA PRO A 150 -7.95 -2.56 5.93
C PRO A 150 -7.55 -3.19 4.59
N TRP A 151 -8.49 -3.21 3.62
CA TRP A 151 -8.30 -3.94 2.37
C TRP A 151 -7.01 -3.57 1.62
N GLN A 152 -6.64 -2.29 1.58
CA GLN A 152 -5.43 -1.86 0.89
C GLN A 152 -4.18 -2.54 1.46
N ARG A 153 -4.02 -2.52 2.77
CA ARG A 153 -2.91 -3.20 3.46
C ARG A 153 -2.96 -4.72 3.27
N PHE A 154 -4.16 -5.28 3.42
CA PHE A 154 -4.36 -6.70 3.21
C PHE A 154 -4.03 -7.13 1.78
N SER A 155 -4.37 -6.31 0.79
CA SER A 155 -4.04 -6.58 -0.61
C SER A 155 -2.53 -6.69 -0.85
N ASP A 156 -1.73 -5.81 -0.25
CA ASP A 156 -0.26 -5.88 -0.31
C ASP A 156 0.28 -7.09 0.44
N TYR A 157 -0.30 -7.40 1.60
CA TYR A 157 0.04 -8.60 2.36
C TYR A 157 -0.28 -9.88 1.56
N LEU A 158 -1.48 -9.97 0.99
CA LEU A 158 -1.89 -11.09 0.12
C LEU A 158 -0.93 -11.24 -1.07
N GLU A 159 -0.57 -10.15 -1.75
CA GLU A 159 0.39 -10.19 -2.85
C GLU A 159 1.73 -10.74 -2.40
N SER A 160 2.21 -10.31 -1.24
CA SER A 160 3.46 -10.84 -0.69
C SER A 160 3.43 -12.37 -0.47
N ARG A 161 2.29 -12.91 0.01
CA ARG A 161 2.11 -14.34 0.22
C ARG A 161 2.02 -15.11 -1.11
N ILE A 162 1.32 -14.55 -2.10
CA ILE A 162 1.26 -15.12 -3.47
C ILE A 162 2.66 -15.19 -4.10
N LEU A 163 3.45 -14.14 -3.97
CA LEU A 163 4.83 -14.10 -4.48
C LEU A 163 5.73 -15.15 -3.80
N LEU A 164 5.55 -15.35 -2.48
CA LEU A 164 6.29 -16.36 -1.72
C LEU A 164 5.90 -17.79 -2.10
N ALA A 165 4.61 -18.04 -2.31
CA ALA A 165 4.09 -19.36 -2.64
C ALA A 165 4.47 -19.83 -4.07
N ASP A 166 4.64 -18.92 -5.03
CA ASP A 166 5.11 -19.22 -6.39
C ASP A 166 6.05 -18.12 -6.92
N PRO A 167 7.32 -18.08 -6.49
CA PRO A 167 8.30 -17.14 -6.99
C PRO A 167 8.55 -17.27 -8.51
N GLY A 168 8.46 -18.48 -9.05
CA GLY A 168 8.66 -18.74 -10.47
C GLY A 168 7.57 -18.07 -11.34
N ARG A 169 6.32 -18.13 -10.89
CA ARG A 169 5.21 -17.41 -11.55
C ARG A 169 5.41 -15.91 -11.49
N ALA A 170 5.83 -15.39 -10.35
CA ALA A 170 6.10 -13.96 -10.17
C ALA A 170 7.15 -13.46 -11.18
N ILE A 171 8.23 -14.22 -11.38
CA ILE A 171 9.27 -13.90 -12.37
C ILE A 171 8.67 -13.89 -13.78
N ARG A 172 7.89 -14.92 -14.15
CA ARG A 172 7.24 -14.97 -15.48
C ARG A 172 6.28 -13.80 -15.72
N LEU A 173 5.49 -13.42 -14.69
CA LEU A 173 4.59 -12.27 -14.79
C LEU A 173 5.35 -10.95 -14.90
N ALA A 174 6.46 -10.78 -14.18
CA ALA A 174 7.33 -9.62 -14.31
C ALA A 174 7.92 -9.51 -15.71
N GLU A 175 8.41 -10.62 -16.29
CA GLU A 175 8.92 -10.64 -17.67
C GLU A 175 7.82 -10.36 -18.70
N LYS A 176 6.59 -10.85 -18.49
CA LYS A 176 5.43 -10.50 -19.32
C LYS A 176 5.11 -9.01 -19.21
N ALA A 177 5.05 -8.48 -17.99
CA ALA A 177 4.75 -7.06 -17.75
C ALA A 177 5.76 -6.12 -18.43
N LYS A 178 7.04 -6.52 -18.55
CA LYS A 178 8.05 -5.77 -19.31
C LYS A 178 7.75 -5.70 -20.79
N ARG A 179 7.15 -6.73 -21.38
CA ARG A 179 6.74 -6.75 -22.80
C ARG A 179 5.47 -5.95 -23.04
N ASP A 180 4.61 -5.84 -22.04
CA ASP A 180 3.31 -5.15 -22.09
C ASP A 180 3.46 -3.63 -21.76
N ARG A 181 4.67 -3.06 -21.82
CA ARG A 181 4.91 -1.63 -21.66
C ARG A 181 4.43 -0.86 -22.88
N TYR A 182 3.86 0.31 -22.66
CA TYR A 182 3.39 1.16 -23.74
C TYR A 182 3.36 2.63 -23.32
N VAL A 183 3.39 3.50 -24.31
CA VAL A 183 3.06 4.93 -24.20
C VAL A 183 2.01 5.22 -25.25
N GLU A 184 0.86 5.70 -24.83
CA GLU A 184 -0.26 6.04 -25.69
C GLU A 184 -0.65 7.50 -25.48
N VAL A 185 -0.75 8.24 -26.57
CA VAL A 185 -1.31 9.61 -26.60
C VAL A 185 -2.65 9.55 -27.28
N SER A 186 -3.72 10.04 -26.66
CA SER A 186 -5.06 10.03 -27.24
C SER A 186 -5.07 10.71 -28.61
N ARG A 187 -5.67 10.06 -29.60
CA ARG A 187 -5.69 10.57 -30.98
C ARG A 187 -6.49 11.87 -31.12
N ARG A 188 -7.62 11.95 -30.43
CA ARG A 188 -8.51 13.12 -30.49
C ARG A 188 -8.37 13.96 -29.22
N PRO A 189 -8.19 15.28 -29.34
CA PRO A 189 -8.26 16.16 -28.19
C PRO A 189 -9.71 16.23 -27.69
N ARG A 190 -9.87 16.39 -26.37
CA ARG A 190 -11.14 16.67 -25.72
C ARG A 190 -11.00 17.98 -24.96
N HIS A 191 -11.80 18.96 -25.31
CA HIS A 191 -11.72 20.31 -24.71
C HIS A 191 -10.31 20.93 -24.77
N GLY A 192 -9.59 20.72 -25.89
CA GLY A 192 -8.22 21.24 -26.08
C GLY A 192 -7.11 20.42 -25.41
N THR A 193 -7.45 19.37 -24.64
CA THR A 193 -6.49 18.52 -23.93
C THR A 193 -6.39 17.12 -24.54
N LYS A 194 -5.27 16.48 -24.36
CA LYS A 194 -5.03 15.06 -24.70
C LYS A 194 -4.61 14.29 -23.46
N THR A 195 -5.01 13.02 -23.39
CA THR A 195 -4.60 12.10 -22.33
C THR A 195 -3.37 11.34 -22.78
N ILE A 196 -2.37 11.30 -21.93
CA ILE A 196 -1.19 10.42 -22.07
C ILE A 196 -1.38 9.27 -21.06
N ARG A 197 -1.30 8.03 -21.54
CA ARG A 197 -1.31 6.82 -20.73
C ARG A 197 0.00 6.09 -20.93
N MET A 198 0.68 5.77 -19.85
CA MET A 198 1.95 5.08 -19.90
C MET A 198 1.92 3.87 -18.97
N ARG A 199 2.54 2.79 -19.42
CA ARG A 199 2.90 1.64 -18.60
C ARG A 199 4.38 1.38 -18.83
N VAL A 200 5.18 1.77 -17.87
CA VAL A 200 6.64 1.70 -17.88
C VAL A 200 7.13 0.92 -16.65
N ASP A 201 8.42 0.69 -16.54
CA ASP A 201 8.98 0.11 -15.32
C ASP A 201 8.71 1.04 -14.11
N ALA A 202 8.53 0.44 -12.93
CA ALA A 202 8.23 1.21 -11.73
C ALA A 202 9.34 2.21 -11.38
N ALA A 203 10.61 1.84 -11.66
CA ALA A 203 11.74 2.76 -11.48
C ALA A 203 11.63 3.98 -12.39
N ASP A 204 11.32 3.76 -13.67
CA ASP A 204 11.15 4.84 -14.65
C ASP A 204 9.94 5.72 -14.30
N ALA A 205 8.84 5.09 -13.84
CA ALA A 205 7.66 5.83 -13.40
C ALA A 205 7.97 6.75 -12.21
N ASN A 206 8.75 6.26 -11.23
CA ASN A 206 9.14 7.04 -10.07
C ASN A 206 10.08 8.20 -10.47
N LEU A 207 11.07 7.94 -11.33
CA LEU A 207 11.96 8.99 -11.86
C LEU A 207 11.17 10.07 -12.61
N PHE A 208 10.17 9.66 -13.39
CA PHE A 208 9.32 10.58 -14.12
C PHE A 208 8.45 11.41 -13.16
N GLU A 209 7.86 10.78 -12.15
CA GLU A 209 7.07 11.44 -11.10
C GLU A 209 7.91 12.46 -10.32
N ASP A 210 9.12 12.08 -9.90
CA ASP A 210 10.05 12.98 -9.20
C ASP A 210 10.46 14.17 -10.08
N SER A 211 10.69 13.92 -11.37
CA SER A 211 11.02 14.97 -12.34
C SER A 211 9.85 15.95 -12.50
N ILE A 212 8.61 15.44 -12.58
CA ILE A 212 7.41 16.28 -12.61
C ILE A 212 7.28 17.08 -11.32
N ALA A 213 7.40 16.43 -10.16
CA ALA A 213 7.24 17.08 -8.87
C ALA A 213 8.26 18.21 -8.68
N ARG A 214 9.52 17.96 -9.05
CA ARG A 214 10.60 18.96 -8.97
C ARG A 214 10.39 20.11 -9.92
N THR A 215 10.11 19.82 -11.19
CA THR A 215 9.85 20.87 -12.18
C THR A 215 8.62 21.70 -11.79
N SER A 216 7.54 21.07 -11.32
CA SER A 216 6.34 21.80 -10.89
C SER A 216 6.58 22.72 -9.69
N ALA A 217 7.44 22.31 -8.74
CA ALA A 217 7.80 23.15 -7.60
C ALA A 217 8.58 24.40 -8.04
N ILE A 218 9.46 24.28 -9.05
CA ILE A 218 10.19 25.41 -9.62
C ILE A 218 9.23 26.36 -10.34
N LEU A 219 8.32 25.85 -11.17
CA LEU A 219 7.32 26.65 -11.87
C LEU A 219 6.40 27.38 -10.89
N GLU A 220 5.92 26.71 -9.87
CA GLU A 220 5.07 27.28 -8.82
C GLU A 220 5.81 28.35 -7.98
N ALA A 221 7.11 28.17 -7.73
CA ALA A 221 7.92 29.15 -7.02
C ALA A 221 8.14 30.41 -7.87
N ALA A 222 8.42 30.25 -9.16
CA ALA A 222 8.58 31.36 -10.09
C ALA A 222 7.30 32.16 -10.27
N ASP A 223 6.15 31.48 -10.38
CA ASP A 223 4.83 32.12 -10.48
C ASP A 223 4.52 32.95 -9.22
N ARG A 224 4.75 32.40 -8.03
CA ARG A 224 4.59 33.15 -6.76
C ARG A 224 5.52 34.37 -6.66
N ALA A 225 6.70 34.29 -7.26
CA ALA A 225 7.64 35.41 -7.30
C ALA A 225 7.31 36.44 -8.39
N GLY A 226 6.35 36.15 -9.28
CA GLY A 226 6.05 36.97 -10.45
C GLY A 226 7.18 36.92 -11.50
N GLU A 227 7.98 35.84 -11.50
CA GLU A 227 9.09 35.62 -12.42
C GLU A 227 8.63 34.80 -13.63
N SER A 228 8.97 35.27 -14.84
CA SER A 228 8.73 34.52 -16.07
C SER A 228 9.93 33.64 -16.39
N ILE A 229 9.70 32.32 -16.59
CA ILE A 229 10.75 31.40 -17.02
C ILE A 229 10.81 31.39 -18.54
N PRO A 230 11.95 31.76 -19.15
CA PRO A 230 12.09 31.78 -20.60
C PRO A 230 11.76 30.43 -21.25
N GLY A 231 10.88 30.44 -22.26
CA GLY A 231 10.48 29.22 -22.98
C GLY A 231 9.33 28.43 -22.33
N VAL A 232 8.96 28.76 -21.11
CA VAL A 232 7.72 28.31 -20.48
C VAL A 232 6.67 29.39 -20.77
N GLY A 233 5.65 29.09 -21.59
CA GLY A 233 4.63 30.09 -21.94
C GLY A 233 3.89 30.59 -20.72
N ASP A 234 3.51 31.86 -20.72
CA ASP A 234 2.65 32.50 -19.71
C ASP A 234 1.32 31.74 -19.66
N ARG A 235 1.18 30.85 -18.73
CA ARG A 235 -0.05 30.15 -18.41
C ARG A 235 -0.35 30.44 -16.95
N GLU A 236 -1.44 31.18 -16.73
CA GLU A 236 -2.00 31.31 -15.39
C GLU A 236 -2.35 29.91 -14.88
N SER A 237 -1.69 29.48 -13.84
CA SER A 237 -1.95 28.20 -13.19
C SER A 237 -2.42 28.44 -11.78
N GLU A 238 -3.63 27.97 -11.48
CA GLU A 238 -4.30 28.18 -10.20
C GLU A 238 -4.08 27.01 -9.22
N SER A 239 -3.57 25.88 -9.70
CA SER A 239 -3.42 24.67 -8.89
C SER A 239 -2.10 23.95 -9.11
N THR A 240 -1.61 23.25 -8.08
CA THR A 240 -0.43 22.36 -8.18
C THR A 240 -0.58 21.32 -9.30
N GLN A 241 -1.81 20.87 -9.62
CA GLN A 241 -2.02 19.89 -10.70
C GLN A 241 -1.79 20.51 -12.09
N GLU A 242 -2.07 21.79 -12.26
CA GLU A 242 -1.78 22.51 -13.51
C GLU A 242 -0.28 22.71 -13.70
N PHE A 243 0.46 23.09 -12.65
CA PHE A 243 1.93 23.14 -12.70
C PHE A 243 2.54 21.77 -13.01
N ARG A 244 1.99 20.69 -12.48
CA ARG A 244 2.41 19.30 -12.82
C ARG A 244 2.15 18.99 -14.29
N ALA A 245 1.01 19.41 -14.84
CA ALA A 245 0.70 19.24 -16.26
C ALA A 245 1.63 20.07 -17.16
N GLN A 246 1.95 21.31 -16.77
CA GLN A 246 2.94 22.15 -17.47
C GLN A 246 4.33 21.52 -17.45
N SER A 247 4.73 20.91 -16.33
CA SER A 247 6.01 20.23 -16.18
C SER A 247 6.23 19.13 -17.21
N VAL A 248 5.17 18.41 -17.61
CA VAL A 248 5.24 17.42 -18.69
C VAL A 248 5.66 18.08 -20.01
N GLY A 249 5.15 19.29 -20.30
CA GLY A 249 5.55 20.06 -21.48
C GLY A 249 7.00 20.53 -21.45
N VAL A 250 7.50 20.91 -20.26
CA VAL A 250 8.91 21.29 -20.04
C VAL A 250 9.79 20.04 -20.22
N LEU A 251 9.46 18.94 -19.57
CA LEU A 251 10.24 17.69 -19.66
C LEU A 251 10.23 17.07 -21.06
N ALA A 252 9.21 17.35 -21.87
CA ALA A 252 9.19 16.95 -23.28
C ALA A 252 10.20 17.74 -24.15
N GLN A 253 10.83 18.77 -23.60
CA GLN A 253 11.86 19.60 -24.24
C GLN A 253 13.15 19.52 -23.40
N PRO A 254 14.06 18.56 -23.69
CA PRO A 254 15.20 18.24 -22.81
C PRO A 254 16.10 19.43 -22.48
N LEU A 255 16.35 20.31 -23.44
CA LEU A 255 17.16 21.53 -23.22
C LEU A 255 16.45 22.52 -22.32
N LEU A 256 15.14 22.71 -22.49
CA LEU A 256 14.34 23.57 -21.62
C LEU A 256 14.27 23.00 -20.20
N ALA A 257 14.09 21.69 -20.06
CA ALA A 257 14.15 21.02 -18.77
C ALA A 257 15.49 21.23 -18.06
N ALA A 258 16.60 21.09 -18.79
CA ALA A 258 17.94 21.33 -18.25
C ALA A 258 18.12 22.81 -17.82
N GLN A 259 17.62 23.78 -18.57
CA GLN A 259 17.65 25.21 -18.21
C GLN A 259 16.83 25.51 -16.95
N VAL A 260 15.61 24.99 -16.87
CA VAL A 260 14.74 25.17 -15.71
C VAL A 260 15.37 24.61 -14.44
N LEU A 261 15.95 23.42 -14.53
CA LEU A 261 16.65 22.79 -13.41
C LEU A 261 17.95 23.52 -13.03
N ALA A 262 18.69 24.03 -14.02
CA ALA A 262 19.91 24.81 -13.78
C ALA A 262 19.61 26.17 -13.11
N GLY A 263 18.58 26.85 -13.55
CA GLY A 263 18.16 28.15 -12.99
C GLY A 263 17.73 28.08 -11.54
N SER A 264 17.39 26.89 -11.02
CA SER A 264 17.06 26.68 -9.59
C SER A 264 18.28 26.66 -8.65
N GLY A 265 19.50 26.86 -9.16
CA GLY A 265 20.75 26.85 -8.38
C GLY A 265 21.21 25.45 -7.97
N GLU A 266 20.52 24.40 -8.39
CA GLU A 266 20.86 23.00 -8.05
C GLU A 266 21.85 22.38 -9.05
N ILE A 267 21.99 22.95 -10.22
CA ILE A 267 23.01 22.62 -11.24
C ILE A 267 23.94 23.81 -11.32
N GLY A 268 25.21 23.65 -10.95
CA GLY A 268 26.19 24.75 -10.98
C GLY A 268 26.22 25.44 -12.34
N GLU A 269 26.88 26.55 -12.47
CA GLU A 269 27.04 27.51 -13.58
C GLU A 269 25.95 27.53 -14.68
N PRO A 270 25.34 28.68 -14.97
CA PRO A 270 24.25 28.80 -15.92
C PRO A 270 24.65 28.28 -17.31
N LEU A 271 23.78 27.52 -17.97
CA LEU A 271 23.94 27.03 -19.33
C LEU A 271 24.27 28.15 -20.35
N GLN A 272 23.92 29.42 -20.01
CA GLN A 272 24.18 30.59 -20.83
C GLN A 272 25.69 30.88 -21.00
N GLU A 273 26.54 30.52 -20.05
CA GLU A 273 27.98 30.71 -20.15
C GLU A 273 28.70 29.63 -21.00
N LEU A 274 27.98 28.53 -21.28
CA LEU A 274 28.53 27.38 -22.03
C LEU A 274 28.14 27.39 -23.52
N VAL A 275 27.30 28.32 -23.95
CA VAL A 275 26.84 28.44 -25.33
C VAL A 275 27.66 29.53 -26.02
N GLU A 276 28.47 29.14 -27.00
CA GLU A 276 29.09 30.12 -27.91
C GLU A 276 27.99 30.87 -28.65
N LEU A 277 27.96 32.19 -28.49
CA LEU A 277 27.08 33.06 -29.23
C LEU A 277 27.81 33.62 -30.44
N ASP A 278 27.13 33.67 -31.56
CA ASP A 278 27.60 34.40 -32.72
C ASP A 278 27.81 35.88 -32.34
N GLU A 279 29.00 36.43 -32.60
CA GLU A 279 29.39 37.77 -32.16
C GLU A 279 28.50 38.89 -32.74
N GLU A 280 27.94 38.70 -33.94
CA GLU A 280 27.12 39.69 -34.63
C GLU A 280 25.62 39.59 -34.31
N THR A 281 25.09 38.36 -34.21
CA THR A 281 23.65 38.11 -34.06
C THR A 281 23.22 37.78 -32.64
N ARG A 282 24.15 37.51 -31.73
CA ARG A 282 23.93 36.98 -30.37
C ARG A 282 23.03 35.74 -30.31
N ARG A 283 23.05 34.95 -31.39
CA ARG A 283 22.34 33.68 -31.45
C ARG A 283 23.31 32.51 -31.19
N PRO A 284 22.81 31.40 -30.62
CA PRO A 284 23.62 30.22 -30.45
C PRO A 284 24.21 29.73 -31.76
N VAL A 285 25.52 29.50 -31.80
CA VAL A 285 26.19 28.93 -32.98
C VAL A 285 25.80 27.46 -33.08
N VAL A 286 24.97 27.15 -34.05
CA VAL A 286 24.49 25.79 -34.31
C VAL A 286 25.32 25.20 -35.46
N THR A 287 26.16 24.24 -35.18
CA THR A 287 26.90 23.49 -36.21
C THR A 287 26.16 22.16 -36.47
N PRO A 288 25.50 21.99 -37.64
CA PRO A 288 24.83 20.73 -37.95
C PRO A 288 25.88 19.61 -38.07
N ARG A 289 25.69 18.51 -37.32
CA ARG A 289 26.42 17.27 -37.55
C ARG A 289 25.57 16.34 -38.42
N PRO A 290 26.09 15.82 -39.53
CA PRO A 290 25.33 14.90 -40.39
C PRO A 290 24.92 13.60 -39.73
N ASP A 291 25.58 13.22 -38.62
CA ASP A 291 25.42 11.94 -37.94
C ASP A 291 24.95 12.10 -36.48
N ASP A 292 24.25 13.18 -36.13
CA ASP A 292 23.76 13.41 -34.76
C ASP A 292 22.56 12.50 -34.48
N PRO A 293 22.69 11.50 -33.58
CA PRO A 293 21.61 10.59 -33.25
C PRO A 293 20.40 11.27 -32.56
N LEU A 294 20.55 12.53 -32.12
CA LEU A 294 19.47 13.31 -31.50
C LEU A 294 18.66 14.14 -32.52
N GLY A 295 19.04 14.12 -33.79
CA GLY A 295 18.22 14.61 -34.92
C GLY A 295 17.87 16.10 -34.91
N GLY A 296 18.59 16.94 -34.17
CA GLY A 296 18.35 18.39 -34.08
C GLY A 296 19.64 19.21 -33.94
N PRO A 297 19.60 20.50 -34.26
CA PRO A 297 20.74 21.38 -34.14
C PRO A 297 21.04 21.71 -32.67
N VAL A 298 21.74 20.83 -31.98
CA VAL A 298 22.31 21.10 -30.66
C VAL A 298 23.66 21.80 -30.83
N PRO A 299 23.91 22.94 -30.21
CA PRO A 299 25.21 23.59 -30.25
C PRO A 299 26.33 22.63 -29.81
N ARG A 300 27.44 22.61 -30.51
CA ARG A 300 28.55 21.68 -30.26
C ARG A 300 29.07 21.80 -28.82
N SER A 301 29.15 23.01 -28.29
CA SER A 301 29.54 23.30 -26.92
C SER A 301 28.60 22.65 -25.90
N VAL A 302 27.27 22.65 -26.14
CA VAL A 302 26.28 22.01 -25.28
C VAL A 302 26.36 20.49 -25.37
N SER A 303 26.58 19.94 -26.60
CA SER A 303 26.78 18.50 -26.77
C SER A 303 28.06 18.02 -26.08
N GLU A 304 29.16 18.74 -26.19
CA GLU A 304 30.44 18.43 -25.56
C GLU A 304 30.34 18.57 -24.02
N TRP A 305 29.61 19.56 -23.53
CA TRP A 305 29.33 19.70 -22.09
C TRP A 305 28.50 18.56 -21.59
N LEU A 306 27.38 18.22 -22.26
CA LEU A 306 26.52 17.09 -21.87
C LEU A 306 27.27 15.76 -21.87
N LEU A 307 28.20 15.56 -22.84
CA LEU A 307 29.02 14.36 -22.89
C LEU A 307 30.10 14.30 -21.79
N LYS A 308 30.57 15.44 -21.30
CA LYS A 308 31.57 15.55 -20.24
C LYS A 308 30.96 15.74 -18.85
N ALA A 309 29.74 16.20 -18.79
CA ALA A 309 29.04 16.43 -17.53
C ALA A 309 28.84 15.12 -16.77
N ASP A 310 29.09 15.15 -15.47
CA ASP A 310 28.69 14.06 -14.58
C ASP A 310 27.17 14.11 -14.39
N LEU A 311 26.46 13.44 -15.30
CA LEU A 311 25.00 13.38 -15.30
C LEU A 311 24.42 12.78 -14.00
N SER A 312 25.25 12.10 -13.20
CA SER A 312 24.82 11.58 -11.90
C SER A 312 24.41 12.70 -10.94
N LYS A 313 24.98 13.90 -11.10
CA LYS A 313 24.61 15.11 -10.33
C LYS A 313 23.32 15.75 -10.81
N LEU A 314 22.90 15.47 -12.05
CA LEU A 314 21.68 15.99 -12.68
C LEU A 314 20.48 15.05 -12.48
N LEU A 315 20.73 13.80 -12.07
CA LEU A 315 19.66 12.86 -11.80
C LEU A 315 18.89 13.30 -10.54
N PRO A 316 17.54 13.27 -10.58
CA PRO A 316 16.77 13.51 -9.40
C PRO A 316 17.18 12.50 -8.30
N ARG A 317 17.41 13.01 -7.08
CA ARG A 317 17.75 12.16 -5.94
C ARG A 317 16.48 11.53 -5.42
N ALA A 318 16.07 10.41 -6.00
CA ALA A 318 15.00 9.60 -5.45
C ALA A 318 15.52 8.81 -4.24
N ILE A 319 14.84 8.94 -3.10
CA ILE A 319 15.10 8.10 -1.91
C ILE A 319 14.09 6.98 -1.93
N LEU A 320 14.57 5.76 -2.18
CA LEU A 320 13.76 4.57 -2.12
C LEU A 320 13.92 3.92 -0.73
N HIS A 321 12.82 3.83 0.02
CA HIS A 321 12.82 3.13 1.29
C HIS A 321 12.44 1.66 1.10
N VAL A 322 13.42 0.77 1.29
CA VAL A 322 13.25 -0.67 1.16
C VAL A 322 13.36 -1.32 2.53
N HIS A 323 12.29 -1.98 2.97
CA HIS A 323 12.29 -2.80 4.17
C HIS A 323 12.56 -4.24 3.79
N ILE A 324 13.69 -4.75 4.22
CA ILE A 324 14.19 -6.08 3.87
C ILE A 324 14.68 -6.80 5.12
N ALA A 325 14.33 -8.07 5.27
CA ALA A 325 14.89 -8.91 6.32
C ALA A 325 16.37 -9.22 6.03
N GLU A 326 17.16 -9.36 7.07
CA GLU A 326 18.60 -9.64 6.95
C GLU A 326 18.87 -10.92 6.15
N GLU A 327 18.09 -11.98 6.39
CA GLU A 327 18.21 -13.23 5.67
C GLU A 327 17.90 -13.07 4.17
N THR A 328 16.87 -12.30 3.83
CA THR A 328 16.53 -11.95 2.45
C THR A 328 17.63 -11.13 1.79
N LEU A 329 18.27 -10.22 2.55
CA LEU A 329 19.41 -9.44 2.06
C LEU A 329 20.64 -10.32 1.79
N ARG A 330 20.93 -11.30 2.68
CA ARG A 330 22.04 -12.24 2.52
C ARG A 330 21.83 -13.24 1.40
N SER A 331 20.67 -13.90 1.38
CA SER A 331 20.36 -14.96 0.41
C SER A 331 20.04 -14.39 -0.97
N GLY A 332 19.56 -13.16 -1.04
CA GLY A 332 18.99 -12.56 -2.24
C GLY A 332 17.66 -13.17 -2.65
N LEU A 333 17.14 -14.10 -1.85
CA LEU A 333 15.87 -14.78 -2.06
C LEU A 333 14.85 -14.28 -1.03
N GLY A 334 13.63 -14.04 -1.46
CA GLY A 334 12.55 -13.58 -0.58
C GLY A 334 11.91 -12.28 -1.04
N ILE A 335 11.11 -11.70 -0.16
CA ILE A 335 10.31 -10.51 -0.43
C ILE A 335 10.79 -9.37 0.44
N CYS A 336 10.78 -8.17 -0.12
CA CYS A 336 10.96 -6.91 0.57
C CYS A 336 9.75 -6.02 0.33
N ARG A 337 9.53 -5.06 1.21
CA ARG A 337 8.52 -4.01 1.04
C ARG A 337 9.20 -2.73 0.61
N VAL A 338 8.82 -2.22 -0.54
CA VAL A 338 9.24 -0.91 -1.04
C VAL A 338 8.14 0.08 -0.74
N GLU A 339 8.45 1.17 -0.05
CA GLU A 339 7.46 2.20 0.27
C GLU A 339 6.91 2.81 -1.02
N ASP A 340 5.62 3.10 -1.05
CA ASP A 340 4.84 3.62 -2.18
C ASP A 340 4.77 2.71 -3.43
N VAL A 341 5.43 1.55 -3.42
CA VAL A 341 5.40 0.55 -4.50
C VAL A 341 4.71 -0.75 -4.05
N GLY A 342 4.92 -1.17 -2.80
CA GLY A 342 4.37 -2.41 -2.24
C GLY A 342 5.40 -3.54 -2.12
N PRO A 343 4.95 -4.80 -2.01
CA PRO A 343 5.81 -5.96 -1.90
C PRO A 343 6.50 -6.27 -3.24
N MET A 344 7.79 -6.60 -3.18
CA MET A 344 8.62 -6.94 -4.33
C MET A 344 9.56 -8.10 -4.02
N ILE A 345 9.95 -8.85 -5.05
CA ILE A 345 11.00 -9.86 -4.94
C ILE A 345 12.35 -9.14 -4.78
N ALA A 346 13.17 -9.59 -3.83
CA ALA A 346 14.48 -9.00 -3.52
C ALA A 346 15.39 -8.88 -4.76
N GLU A 347 15.34 -9.85 -5.68
CA GLU A 347 16.09 -9.83 -6.93
C GLU A 347 15.70 -8.64 -7.83
N GLN A 348 14.44 -8.25 -7.89
CA GLN A 348 14.00 -7.07 -8.66
C GLN A 348 14.57 -5.79 -8.05
N VAL A 349 14.52 -5.67 -6.72
CA VAL A 349 15.14 -4.53 -6.02
C VAL A 349 16.64 -4.49 -6.23
N ARG A 350 17.32 -5.65 -6.17
CA ARG A 350 18.74 -5.74 -6.45
C ARG A 350 19.10 -5.26 -7.86
N ARG A 351 18.30 -5.59 -8.88
CA ARG A 351 18.47 -5.09 -10.24
C ARG A 351 18.33 -3.58 -10.33
N TRP A 352 17.40 -3.00 -9.61
CA TRP A 352 17.29 -1.54 -9.53
C TRP A 352 18.53 -0.89 -8.90
N LEU A 353 19.03 -1.50 -7.82
CA LEU A 353 20.22 -1.02 -7.11
C LEU A 353 21.52 -1.21 -7.90
N GLY A 354 21.57 -2.17 -8.83
CA GLY A 354 22.74 -2.42 -9.69
C GLY A 354 23.01 -1.35 -10.76
N SER A 355 22.10 -0.41 -10.97
CA SER A 355 22.20 0.62 -12.01
C SER A 355 22.82 1.97 -11.57
N GLY A 356 23.73 1.97 -10.60
CA GLY A 356 24.48 3.18 -10.19
C GLY A 356 23.85 3.99 -9.06
N VAL A 357 22.90 3.40 -8.33
CA VAL A 357 22.24 4.03 -7.18
C VAL A 357 23.12 4.02 -5.93
N GLN A 358 23.23 5.15 -5.24
CA GLN A 358 23.89 5.21 -3.94
C GLN A 358 23.00 4.56 -2.86
N LEU A 359 23.50 3.50 -2.23
CA LEU A 359 22.82 2.79 -1.14
C LEU A 359 23.21 3.37 0.22
N ARG A 360 22.19 3.77 0.98
CA ARG A 360 22.36 4.01 2.42
C ARG A 360 21.65 2.90 3.20
N VAL A 361 22.42 2.00 3.79
CA VAL A 361 21.88 0.95 4.66
C VAL A 361 21.73 1.49 6.07
N GLN A 362 20.53 1.39 6.62
CA GLN A 362 20.24 1.75 8.00
C GLN A 362 19.70 0.52 8.74
N PRO A 363 20.54 -0.21 9.48
CA PRO A 363 20.10 -1.38 10.23
C PRO A 363 19.18 -0.97 11.38
N ILE A 364 18.11 -1.71 11.58
CA ILE A 364 17.24 -1.62 12.75
C ILE A 364 17.35 -2.97 13.45
N ILE A 365 18.13 -2.99 14.54
CA ILE A 365 18.43 -4.23 15.28
C ILE A 365 17.28 -4.56 16.23
N ASP A 366 16.82 -3.56 17.00
CA ASP A 366 15.64 -3.66 17.85
C ASP A 366 14.83 -2.36 17.76
N ALA A 367 13.62 -2.47 17.22
CA ALA A 367 12.74 -1.33 17.07
C ALA A 367 12.13 -0.83 18.39
N ASN A 368 12.31 -1.57 19.49
CA ASN A 368 11.74 -1.27 20.81
C ASN A 368 12.79 -0.77 21.82
N ASP A 369 14.07 -0.99 21.55
CA ASP A 369 15.16 -0.66 22.49
C ASP A 369 15.81 0.69 22.12
N LEU A 370 15.04 1.76 22.16
CA LEU A 370 15.55 3.12 21.99
C LEU A 370 15.40 3.91 23.28
N THR A 371 16.51 4.55 23.67
CA THR A 371 16.55 5.39 24.85
C THR A 371 15.54 6.54 24.74
N PRO A 372 14.67 6.73 25.73
CA PRO A 372 13.73 7.84 25.77
C PRO A 372 14.42 9.19 25.76
N THR A 373 13.72 10.21 25.29
CA THR A 373 14.22 11.60 25.25
C THR A 373 13.18 12.56 25.82
N ASP A 374 13.67 13.69 26.33
CA ASP A 374 12.86 14.77 26.91
C ASP A 374 12.41 15.79 25.84
N THR A 375 12.84 15.63 24.60
CA THR A 375 12.46 16.54 23.52
C THR A 375 11.07 16.22 22.99
N TYR A 376 10.31 17.24 22.61
CA TYR A 376 9.04 17.06 21.89
C TYR A 376 9.28 16.47 20.48
N GLU A 377 10.35 16.92 19.84
CA GLU A 377 10.73 16.42 18.52
C GLU A 377 11.22 14.98 18.58
N VAL A 378 10.68 14.14 17.69
CA VAL A 378 11.05 12.74 17.61
C VAL A 378 12.37 12.59 16.85
N PRO A 379 13.45 12.06 17.50
CA PRO A 379 14.73 11.84 16.83
C PRO A 379 14.59 10.96 15.58
N ALA A 380 15.37 11.27 14.53
CA ALA A 380 15.30 10.57 13.24
C ALA A 380 15.42 9.04 13.37
N ARG A 381 16.36 8.55 14.22
CA ARG A 381 16.53 7.11 14.47
C ARG A 381 15.29 6.47 15.09
N MET A 382 14.64 7.15 16.03
CA MET A 382 13.40 6.67 16.65
C MET A 382 12.24 6.67 15.66
N ARG A 383 12.17 7.70 14.81
CA ARG A 383 11.20 7.78 13.71
C ARG A 383 11.31 6.57 12.77
N GLU A 384 12.53 6.24 12.34
CA GLU A 384 12.76 5.08 11.46
C GLU A 384 12.33 3.76 12.12
N SER A 385 12.64 3.57 13.40
CA SER A 385 12.24 2.36 14.15
C SER A 385 10.73 2.24 14.28
N ILE A 386 10.02 3.36 14.50
CA ILE A 386 8.56 3.36 14.56
C ILE A 386 7.95 3.01 13.20
N PHE A 387 8.44 3.58 12.10
CA PHE A 387 7.94 3.28 10.76
C PHE A 387 8.28 1.87 10.28
N ALA A 388 9.40 1.30 10.72
CA ALA A 388 9.71 -0.10 10.45
C ALA A 388 8.71 -1.04 11.14
N ARG A 389 8.36 -0.76 12.40
CA ARG A 389 7.42 -1.54 13.20
C ARG A 389 5.96 -1.28 12.82
N SER A 390 5.59 -0.03 12.63
CA SER A 390 4.23 0.42 12.34
C SER A 390 4.21 1.22 11.03
N PRO A 391 4.26 0.54 9.87
CA PRO A 391 4.37 1.19 8.57
C PRO A 391 3.08 1.89 8.11
N ALA A 392 2.02 1.80 8.89
CA ALA A 392 0.73 2.42 8.63
C ALA A 392 0.27 3.22 9.84
N SER A 393 -0.69 4.12 9.61
CA SER A 393 -1.38 4.81 10.71
C SER A 393 -1.93 3.81 11.73
N CYS A 394 -1.78 4.14 12.98
CA CYS A 394 -2.30 3.34 14.10
C CYS A 394 -3.77 3.64 14.43
N PHE A 395 -4.46 4.44 13.62
CA PHE A 395 -5.90 4.68 13.79
C PHE A 395 -6.71 3.49 13.28
N PRO A 396 -7.83 3.13 13.93
CA PRO A 396 -8.68 2.02 13.50
C PRO A 396 -9.07 2.12 12.02
N TRP A 397 -8.89 1.03 11.28
CA TRP A 397 -9.25 0.89 9.86
C TRP A 397 -8.58 1.90 8.91
N SER A 398 -7.52 2.56 9.34
CA SER A 398 -6.77 3.49 8.49
C SER A 398 -6.10 2.77 7.33
N THR A 399 -6.13 3.41 6.16
CA THR A 399 -5.43 2.97 4.95
C THR A 399 -4.14 3.74 4.69
N THR A 400 -3.81 4.71 5.54
CA THR A 400 -2.62 5.55 5.37
C THR A 400 -1.36 4.74 5.66
N VAL A 401 -0.54 4.51 4.64
CA VAL A 401 0.67 3.67 4.68
C VAL A 401 1.88 4.48 4.22
N SER A 402 2.24 5.56 4.88
CA SER A 402 3.36 6.34 4.40
C SER A 402 4.11 7.06 5.52
N ARG A 403 5.34 7.50 5.19
CA ARG A 403 6.14 8.42 6.02
C ARG A 403 5.53 9.82 6.12
N ARG A 404 4.44 10.09 5.41
CA ARG A 404 3.67 11.35 5.50
C ARG A 404 2.78 11.44 6.73
N THR A 405 2.75 10.38 7.56
CA THR A 405 2.07 10.40 8.85
C THR A 405 2.86 11.23 9.86
N ASP A 406 2.14 11.92 10.73
CA ASP A 406 2.72 12.53 11.93
C ASP A 406 3.00 11.44 12.98
N LEU A 407 4.07 11.57 13.74
CA LEU A 407 4.26 10.74 14.93
C LEU A 407 3.66 11.47 16.14
N ASP A 408 2.55 10.90 16.64
CA ASP A 408 1.79 11.49 17.72
C ASP A 408 2.06 10.79 19.06
N HIS A 409 2.11 11.59 20.15
CA HIS A 409 2.25 11.05 21.49
C HIS A 409 0.91 10.50 21.97
N THR A 410 0.84 9.20 22.27
CA THR A 410 -0.37 8.56 22.80
C THR A 410 -0.76 9.12 24.17
N VAL A 411 0.23 9.39 25.02
CA VAL A 411 0.10 10.27 26.19
C VAL A 411 0.66 11.65 25.79
N PRO A 412 -0.15 12.71 25.81
CA PRO A 412 0.26 14.02 25.34
C PRO A 412 1.54 14.52 26.05
N TYR A 413 2.48 15.04 25.28
CA TYR A 413 3.70 15.64 25.79
C TYR A 413 3.38 16.89 26.62
N ARG A 414 4.08 17.07 27.72
CA ARG A 414 3.99 18.25 28.61
C ARG A 414 5.39 18.78 28.85
N SER A 415 5.62 20.07 28.59
CA SER A 415 6.93 20.71 28.78
C SER A 415 7.44 20.64 30.23
N ALA A 416 6.54 20.64 31.21
CA ALA A 416 6.82 20.47 32.63
C ALA A 416 6.52 19.05 33.15
N GLY A 417 6.40 18.07 32.22
CA GLY A 417 6.11 16.68 32.58
C GLY A 417 7.34 15.89 33.03
N PRO A 418 7.18 14.62 33.35
CA PRO A 418 8.28 13.75 33.75
C PRO A 418 9.28 13.55 32.59
N PRO A 419 10.54 13.20 32.87
CA PRO A 419 11.52 12.91 31.83
C PRO A 419 11.16 11.68 31.03
N GLY A 420 11.66 11.59 29.79
CA GLY A 420 11.49 10.41 28.91
C GLY A 420 10.13 10.27 28.26
N GLN A 421 9.38 11.37 28.07
CA GLN A 421 8.04 11.32 27.48
C GLN A 421 8.03 10.88 26.00
N THR A 422 9.12 11.15 25.26
CA THR A 422 9.26 10.78 23.86
C THR A 422 10.05 9.49 23.76
N TRP A 423 9.33 8.40 23.49
CA TRP A 423 9.88 7.05 23.33
C TRP A 423 8.96 6.19 22.48
N VAL A 424 9.46 5.08 21.95
CA VAL A 424 8.74 4.23 21.00
C VAL A 424 7.40 3.67 21.51
N GLY A 425 7.25 3.49 22.82
CA GLY A 425 6.00 3.03 23.45
C GLY A 425 5.01 4.14 23.76
N ASN A 426 5.35 5.41 23.49
CA ASN A 426 4.44 6.54 23.60
C ASN A 426 4.18 7.24 22.26
N LEU A 427 4.64 6.67 21.16
CA LEU A 427 4.51 7.27 19.83
C LEU A 427 3.78 6.34 18.87
N GLY A 428 2.88 6.92 18.08
CA GLY A 428 2.17 6.21 17.02
C GLY A 428 2.05 7.05 15.75
N PRO A 429 2.17 6.45 14.56
CA PRO A 429 1.94 7.16 13.31
C PRO A 429 0.45 7.43 13.11
N LEU A 430 0.10 8.67 12.80
CA LEU A 430 -1.26 9.10 12.48
C LEU A 430 -1.27 9.93 11.21
N GLY A 431 -2.24 9.67 10.33
CA GLY A 431 -2.55 10.58 9.23
C GLY A 431 -3.04 11.93 9.77
N ARG A 432 -2.82 13.01 9.02
CA ARG A 432 -3.19 14.38 9.45
C ARG A 432 -4.66 14.50 9.84
N HIS A 433 -5.55 13.86 9.11
CA HIS A 433 -6.98 13.84 9.42
C HIS A 433 -7.25 13.11 10.75
N GLU A 434 -6.68 11.93 10.91
CA GLU A 434 -6.85 11.06 12.09
C GLU A 434 -6.29 11.71 13.36
N HIS A 435 -5.17 12.42 13.24
CA HIS A 435 -4.61 13.24 14.31
C HIS A 435 -5.60 14.33 14.77
N ARG A 436 -6.27 15.01 13.83
CA ARG A 436 -7.32 15.98 14.14
C ARG A 436 -8.55 15.33 14.77
N VAL A 437 -8.95 14.16 14.29
CA VAL A 437 -10.06 13.38 14.86
C VAL A 437 -9.75 12.99 16.30
N ARG A 438 -8.52 12.56 16.59
CA ARG A 438 -8.09 12.30 17.96
C ARG A 438 -8.13 13.57 18.81
N THR A 439 -7.58 14.66 18.32
CA THR A 439 -7.43 15.91 19.09
C THR A 439 -8.79 16.58 19.36
N HIS A 440 -9.69 16.59 18.38
CA HIS A 440 -10.93 17.37 18.43
C HIS A 440 -12.20 16.52 18.39
N GLY A 441 -12.10 15.26 17.98
CA GLY A 441 -13.23 14.34 17.81
C GLY A 441 -13.54 13.47 19.04
N GLY A 442 -12.86 13.68 20.17
CA GLY A 442 -13.11 12.94 21.41
C GLY A 442 -12.61 11.48 21.41
N TRP A 443 -11.83 11.08 20.42
CA TRP A 443 -11.18 9.77 20.41
C TRP A 443 -10.01 9.73 21.39
N GLN A 444 -9.88 8.59 22.05
CA GLN A 444 -8.83 8.35 23.03
C GLN A 444 -7.98 7.17 22.61
N VAL A 445 -6.68 7.23 22.92
CA VAL A 445 -5.74 6.15 22.62
C VAL A 445 -4.81 5.90 23.81
N CYS A 446 -4.43 4.66 24.00
CA CYS A 446 -3.30 4.27 24.81
C CYS A 446 -2.49 3.17 24.11
N GLN A 447 -1.24 3.03 24.49
CA GLN A 447 -0.31 2.09 23.87
C GLN A 447 0.20 1.15 24.96
N PRO A 448 -0.47 0.00 25.20
CA PRO A 448 -0.08 -0.95 26.25
C PRO A 448 1.23 -1.65 25.98
N ALA A 449 1.64 -1.76 24.73
CA ALA A 449 2.94 -2.26 24.30
C ALA A 449 3.37 -1.53 23.03
N PRO A 450 4.69 -1.36 22.77
CA PRO A 450 5.15 -0.72 21.54
C PRO A 450 4.54 -1.37 20.28
N GLY A 451 3.83 -0.56 19.46
CA GLY A 451 3.15 -1.02 18.24
C GLY A 451 1.77 -1.64 18.45
N THR A 452 1.27 -1.68 19.68
CA THR A 452 -0.10 -2.10 20.00
C THR A 452 -0.87 -0.93 20.59
N TYR A 453 -1.93 -0.52 19.93
CA TYR A 453 -2.71 0.65 20.28
C TYR A 453 -4.12 0.25 20.65
N LEU A 454 -4.59 0.70 21.81
CA LEU A 454 -5.96 0.54 22.25
C LEU A 454 -6.68 1.88 22.06
N TRP A 455 -7.70 1.89 21.23
CA TRP A 455 -8.51 3.05 20.90
C TRP A 455 -9.90 2.96 21.50
N ARG A 456 -10.43 4.10 21.88
CA ARG A 456 -11.82 4.23 22.32
C ARG A 456 -12.48 5.38 21.57
N SER A 457 -13.62 5.09 20.93
CA SER A 457 -14.43 6.11 20.29
C SER A 457 -15.20 6.96 21.30
N PRO A 458 -15.72 8.14 20.93
CA PRO A 458 -16.58 8.96 21.78
C PRO A 458 -17.83 8.23 22.27
N TYR A 459 -18.27 7.21 21.54
CA TYR A 459 -19.46 6.40 21.87
C TYR A 459 -19.12 5.10 22.61
N GLY A 460 -17.87 4.95 23.05
CA GLY A 460 -17.43 3.84 23.90
C GLY A 460 -17.01 2.57 23.17
N TYR A 461 -16.99 2.55 21.83
CA TYR A 461 -16.45 1.41 21.08
C TYR A 461 -14.94 1.34 21.23
N VAL A 462 -14.44 0.13 21.47
CA VAL A 462 -13.03 -0.13 21.74
C VAL A 462 -12.43 -0.96 20.61
N TYR A 463 -11.21 -0.59 20.19
CA TYR A 463 -10.47 -1.24 19.11
C TYR A 463 -9.04 -1.48 19.56
N VAL A 464 -8.48 -2.63 19.16
CA VAL A 464 -7.03 -2.89 19.22
C VAL A 464 -6.47 -2.74 17.82
N VAL A 465 -5.41 -1.97 17.67
CA VAL A 465 -4.68 -1.83 16.40
C VAL A 465 -3.24 -2.26 16.61
N ASN A 466 -2.77 -3.22 15.84
CA ASN A 466 -1.42 -3.75 15.88
C ASN A 466 -0.92 -4.09 14.47
N GLN A 467 0.12 -4.91 14.35
CA GLN A 467 0.68 -5.34 13.06
C GLN A 467 -0.30 -6.18 12.25
N THR A 468 -1.17 -6.96 12.90
CA THR A 468 -2.16 -7.82 12.22
C THR A 468 -3.37 -7.04 11.72
N GLY A 469 -3.58 -5.80 12.19
CA GLY A 469 -4.66 -4.93 11.73
C GLY A 469 -5.47 -4.32 12.86
N THR A 470 -6.76 -4.07 12.59
CA THR A 470 -7.75 -3.53 13.55
C THR A 470 -8.68 -4.63 14.02
N HIS A 471 -8.77 -4.81 15.34
CA HIS A 471 -9.66 -5.75 16.00
C HIS A 471 -10.71 -4.96 16.79
N ALA A 472 -11.97 -5.05 16.37
CA ALA A 472 -13.08 -4.42 17.07
C ALA A 472 -13.47 -5.25 18.29
N LEU A 473 -13.40 -4.67 19.46
CA LEU A 473 -13.80 -5.32 20.72
C LEU A 473 -15.26 -5.01 21.10
N GLY A 474 -15.89 -4.03 20.42
CA GLY A 474 -17.25 -3.60 20.69
C GLY A 474 -17.38 -2.58 21.83
N CYS A 475 -18.61 -2.46 22.38
CA CYS A 475 -18.97 -1.51 23.44
C CYS A 475 -19.76 -2.25 24.56
N ASN A 476 -19.07 -3.05 25.36
CA ASN A 476 -19.65 -3.86 26.42
C ASN A 476 -18.90 -3.68 27.75
N GLU A 477 -19.31 -4.38 28.80
CA GLU A 477 -18.67 -4.27 30.11
C GLU A 477 -17.22 -4.74 30.13
N PHE A 478 -16.91 -5.80 29.40
CA PHE A 478 -15.55 -6.30 29.24
C PHE A 478 -14.63 -5.24 28.62
N THR A 479 -15.07 -4.57 27.56
CA THR A 479 -14.28 -3.52 26.90
C THR A 479 -14.10 -2.28 27.77
N ARG A 480 -15.10 -1.93 28.58
CA ARG A 480 -14.98 -0.87 29.59
C ARG A 480 -13.93 -1.20 30.64
N THR A 481 -13.90 -2.45 31.10
CA THR A 481 -12.91 -2.93 32.05
C THR A 481 -11.50 -2.90 31.49
N ILE A 482 -11.30 -3.41 30.26
CA ILE A 482 -10.00 -3.36 29.56
C ILE A 482 -9.54 -1.92 29.41
N TRP A 483 -10.42 -1.03 28.93
CA TRP A 483 -10.09 0.37 28.76
C TRP A 483 -9.67 1.02 30.08
N SER A 484 -10.44 0.83 31.15
CA SER A 484 -10.16 1.40 32.46
C SER A 484 -8.82 0.91 33.01
N ALA A 485 -8.57 -0.39 32.94
CA ALA A 485 -7.33 -0.99 33.42
C ALA A 485 -6.09 -0.49 32.63
N THR A 486 -6.21 -0.42 31.28
CA THR A 486 -5.11 0.01 30.42
C THR A 486 -4.87 1.52 30.49
N SER A 487 -5.95 2.32 30.57
CA SER A 487 -5.85 3.78 30.65
C SER A 487 -5.36 4.28 32.00
N SER A 488 -5.62 3.54 33.09
CA SER A 488 -5.11 3.85 34.44
C SER A 488 -3.60 3.61 34.55
N ALA A 489 -3.08 2.63 33.81
CA ALA A 489 -1.64 2.34 33.73
C ALA A 489 -0.83 3.41 32.94
N ARG A 490 -1.47 4.50 32.53
CA ARG A 490 -0.86 5.65 31.83
C ARG A 490 0.10 6.45 32.71
N SER A 491 0.89 5.84 33.55
CA SER A 491 1.95 6.54 34.26
C SER A 491 3.18 6.71 33.36
N SER A 492 3.37 7.90 32.91
CA SER A 492 4.62 8.66 32.88
C SER A 492 5.91 7.83 32.79
N GLY A 493 6.41 7.65 31.60
CA GLY A 493 7.78 7.21 31.36
C GLY A 493 7.90 5.75 30.91
N PRO A 494 9.08 5.37 30.38
CA PRO A 494 9.35 4.00 29.99
C PRO A 494 9.19 3.11 31.23
N PRO A 495 8.61 1.93 31.10
CA PRO A 495 8.45 1.04 32.23
C PRO A 495 9.81 0.71 32.80
N GLN A 496 10.09 1.15 34.02
CA GLN A 496 11.03 0.41 34.84
C GLN A 496 10.49 -1.01 34.89
N ARG A 497 11.33 -2.02 34.61
CA ARG A 497 10.98 -3.46 34.56
C ARG A 497 10.13 -3.87 35.76
N SER A 498 8.87 -3.52 35.77
CA SER A 498 7.86 -4.00 36.70
C SER A 498 7.10 -5.14 36.00
N GLU A 499 6.78 -6.17 36.74
CA GLU A 499 5.94 -7.26 36.22
C GLU A 499 4.66 -6.69 35.62
N PRO A 500 4.23 -7.18 34.45
CA PRO A 500 3.02 -6.70 33.80
C PRO A 500 1.80 -6.92 34.71
N SER A 501 0.91 -5.94 34.74
CA SER A 501 -0.31 -6.03 35.53
C SER A 501 -1.19 -7.20 35.08
N PRO A 502 -2.07 -7.76 35.91
CA PRO A 502 -2.99 -8.81 35.51
C PRO A 502 -3.88 -8.44 34.32
N ALA A 503 -4.17 -7.16 34.12
CA ALA A 503 -4.92 -6.66 32.97
C ALA A 503 -4.07 -6.63 31.69
N GLU A 504 -2.80 -6.24 31.80
CA GLU A 504 -1.81 -6.33 30.71
C GLU A 504 -1.54 -7.77 30.31
N LEU A 505 -1.43 -8.69 31.25
CA LEU A 505 -1.24 -10.12 30.96
C LEU A 505 -2.46 -10.69 30.23
N ARG A 506 -3.69 -10.31 30.60
CA ARG A 506 -4.91 -10.71 29.88
C ARG A 506 -4.99 -10.10 28.50
N LEU A 507 -4.63 -8.83 28.34
CA LEU A 507 -4.59 -8.17 27.04
C LEU A 507 -3.50 -8.77 26.15
N ARG A 508 -2.33 -9.06 26.70
CA ARG A 508 -1.25 -9.75 25.98
C ARG A 508 -1.63 -11.18 25.58
N ALA A 509 -2.32 -11.92 26.46
CA ALA A 509 -2.85 -13.25 26.12
C ALA A 509 -3.89 -13.16 25.00
N PHE A 510 -4.82 -12.22 25.10
CA PHE A 510 -5.81 -11.97 24.05
C PHE A 510 -5.17 -11.58 22.70
N ILE A 511 -4.17 -10.68 22.73
CA ILE A 511 -3.42 -10.27 21.55
C ILE A 511 -2.60 -11.46 21.01
N HIS A 512 -1.99 -12.26 21.87
CA HIS A 512 -1.25 -13.46 21.49
C HIS A 512 -2.16 -14.50 20.82
N ASP A 513 -3.37 -14.66 21.31
CA ASP A 513 -4.38 -15.55 20.69
C ASP A 513 -4.83 -15.01 19.33
N LEU A 514 -4.79 -13.69 19.12
CA LEU A 514 -4.99 -13.05 17.81
C LEU A 514 -3.77 -13.15 16.90
N ASP A 515 -2.53 -13.24 17.43
CA ASP A 515 -1.27 -13.29 16.71
C ASP A 515 -0.79 -14.72 16.36
N ILE A 516 -1.48 -15.78 16.82
CA ILE A 516 -1.06 -17.20 16.62
C ILE A 516 -1.02 -17.65 15.15
N GLY A 517 -1.26 -16.77 14.18
CA GLY A 517 -1.16 -17.11 12.78
C GLY A 517 0.07 -16.57 12.03
N ILE A 518 0.86 -15.73 12.63
CA ILE A 518 2.09 -15.23 11.97
C ILE A 518 3.29 -15.88 12.65
N GLY A 519 3.71 -17.03 12.09
CA GLY A 519 4.95 -17.69 12.44
C GLY A 519 6.16 -16.80 12.16
N ALA A 520 6.42 -15.87 13.04
CA ALA A 520 7.70 -15.20 13.15
C ALA A 520 8.36 -15.73 14.41
N ASP A 521 9.31 -16.60 14.21
CA ASP A 521 10.26 -17.04 15.24
C ASP A 521 11.10 -15.83 15.70
N THR A 522 10.50 -15.01 16.56
CA THR A 522 11.19 -13.87 17.19
C THR A 522 12.06 -14.30 18.38
N ARG A 523 12.21 -15.60 18.66
CA ARG A 523 12.98 -16.11 19.80
C ARG A 523 14.45 -16.38 19.52
N SER A 524 14.93 -16.31 18.29
CA SER A 524 16.32 -16.65 17.96
C SER A 524 17.35 -15.53 18.15
N TRP A 525 16.95 -14.35 18.60
CA TRP A 525 17.84 -13.19 18.70
C TRP A 525 18.38 -12.86 20.10
N ARG A 526 18.15 -13.72 21.06
CA ARG A 526 18.83 -13.59 22.36
C ARG A 526 20.03 -14.54 22.38
N HIS A 527 21.22 -13.97 22.42
CA HIS A 527 22.55 -14.59 22.56
C HIS A 527 23.29 -14.90 21.24
N ALA A 528 24.02 -13.89 20.77
CA ALA A 528 25.33 -14.12 20.17
C ALA A 528 26.38 -13.51 21.15
N PRO A 529 27.35 -14.28 21.63
CA PRO A 529 28.44 -13.75 22.45
C PRO A 529 29.53 -13.14 21.57
N GLY A 530 30.13 -12.04 22.04
CA GLY A 530 31.38 -11.49 21.55
C GLY A 530 31.24 -10.21 20.74
#